data_e851f05606c36a5f29bf895fd59d192a
#
_entry.id   e851f05606c36a5f29bf895fd59d192a
#
_cell.length_a   1.000
_cell.length_b   1.000
_cell.length_c   1.000
_cell.angle_alpha   90.00
_cell.angle_beta   90.00
_cell.angle_gamma   90.00
#
_symmetry.space_group_name_H-M   'P 1'
#
loop_
_entity.id
_entity.type
_entity.pdbx_description
1 polymer ?
#
loop_
_entity_poly.entity_id
_entity_poly.type
_entity_poly.pdbx_seq_one_letter_code
_entity_poly.pdbx_strand_id
1 'polypeptide(L)'
;GMNYNLLDKEWSAALTQRHSVNISGGTEKATYFGGVSYYQQEGNIGRLDYNRWNYRAGVNANISKWMKASLQVSGNYGETNKPKNVKGGGSDGDFESLMLHVPYVPDQVNGYYIFHSGMENITNPSDQQKYNFAAVQNASDNVENQNQNFSLNGSLEYDFGWSKYLRGLKVKAS
;
A
#
# COMPACT_ATOMS: atom_id res chain seq x y z
N GLY A 1 14.01 -38.61 -9.88
CA GLY A 1 14.68 -37.76 -8.93
C GLY A 1 13.67 -36.88 -8.23
N MET A 2 13.80 -36.70 -6.94
CA MET A 2 12.98 -35.78 -6.20
C MET A 2 13.33 -34.39 -6.64
N ASN A 3 12.32 -33.60 -7.05
CA ASN A 3 12.50 -32.22 -7.43
C ASN A 3 11.63 -31.36 -6.50
N TYR A 4 12.26 -30.64 -5.59
CA TYR A 4 11.60 -29.74 -4.66
C TYR A 4 11.74 -28.30 -5.18
N ASN A 5 11.01 -27.99 -6.26
CA ASN A 5 10.97 -26.62 -6.75
C ASN A 5 10.08 -25.76 -5.84
N LEU A 6 10.69 -25.07 -4.90
CA LEU A 6 9.96 -24.22 -3.96
C LEU A 6 9.31 -23.04 -4.65
N LEU A 7 9.88 -22.51 -5.73
CA LEU A 7 9.25 -21.41 -6.46
C LEU A 7 7.90 -21.84 -7.03
N ASP A 8 7.82 -23.02 -7.65
CA ASP A 8 6.54 -23.52 -8.17
C ASP A 8 5.53 -23.84 -7.07
N LYS A 9 6.02 -24.26 -5.90
CA LYS A 9 5.18 -24.56 -4.74
C LYS A 9 4.59 -23.30 -4.10
N GLU A 10 5.40 -22.26 -3.96
CA GLU A 10 5.05 -21.05 -3.23
C GLU A 10 4.48 -19.95 -4.12
N TRP A 11 4.56 -20.11 -5.44
CA TRP A 11 3.96 -19.18 -6.38
C TRP A 11 2.45 -19.45 -6.52
N SER A 12 1.66 -18.44 -6.21
CA SER A 12 0.20 -18.50 -6.34
C SER A 12 -0.33 -17.33 -7.15
N ALA A 13 -1.53 -17.51 -7.72
CA ALA A 13 -2.25 -16.39 -8.33
C ALA A 13 -2.69 -15.44 -7.22
N ALA A 14 -2.25 -14.20 -7.29
CA ALA A 14 -2.63 -13.16 -6.36
C ALA A 14 -3.94 -12.49 -6.77
N LEU A 15 -4.84 -12.31 -5.83
CA LEU A 15 -6.06 -11.55 -6.04
C LEU A 15 -5.78 -10.07 -5.85
N THR A 16 -6.21 -9.28 -6.83
CA THR A 16 -6.26 -7.82 -6.70
C THR A 16 -7.71 -7.36 -6.90
N GLN A 17 -8.22 -6.59 -5.96
CA GLN A 17 -9.55 -6.04 -6.05
C GLN A 17 -9.58 -4.55 -5.68
N ARG A 18 -10.48 -3.83 -6.34
CA ARG A 18 -10.70 -2.42 -6.08
C ARG A 18 -12.19 -2.10 -6.11
N HIS A 19 -12.63 -1.45 -5.05
CA HIS A 19 -13.99 -0.97 -4.91
C HIS A 19 -13.97 0.54 -4.73
N SER A 20 -14.90 1.26 -5.35
CA SER A 20 -15.01 2.71 -5.16
C SER A 20 -16.47 3.16 -5.21
N VAL A 21 -16.79 4.08 -4.33
CA VAL A 21 -18.09 4.76 -4.28
C VAL A 21 -17.82 6.24 -4.32
N ASN A 22 -18.52 6.95 -5.22
CA ASN A 22 -18.45 8.40 -5.32
C ASN A 22 -19.85 8.96 -5.35
N ILE A 23 -20.03 10.06 -4.64
CA ILE A 23 -21.25 10.85 -4.62
C ILE A 23 -20.92 12.30 -4.98
N SER A 24 -21.81 12.94 -5.70
CA SER A 24 -21.69 14.37 -5.95
C SER A 24 -23.09 14.95 -6.13
N GLY A 25 -23.22 16.21 -5.80
CA GLY A 25 -24.47 16.93 -5.94
C GLY A 25 -24.29 18.40 -5.67
N GLY A 26 -25.36 19.13 -5.75
CA GLY A 26 -25.31 20.56 -5.42
C GLY A 26 -26.41 21.35 -6.08
N THR A 27 -26.33 22.65 -5.87
CA THR A 27 -27.17 23.70 -6.41
C THR A 27 -26.30 24.75 -7.08
N GLU A 28 -26.89 25.79 -7.64
CA GLU A 28 -26.14 26.95 -8.17
C GLU A 28 -25.32 27.67 -7.09
N LYS A 29 -25.68 27.51 -5.81
CA LYS A 29 -25.02 28.15 -4.69
C LYS A 29 -23.92 27.31 -4.06
N ALA A 30 -24.06 26.00 -4.10
CA ALA A 30 -23.09 25.09 -3.48
C ALA A 30 -23.04 23.74 -4.20
N THR A 31 -21.86 23.22 -4.38
CA THR A 31 -21.62 21.85 -4.87
C THR A 31 -20.81 21.07 -3.86
N TYR A 32 -21.09 19.80 -3.77
CA TYR A 32 -20.37 18.89 -2.89
C TYR A 32 -20.02 17.59 -3.61
N PHE A 33 -18.95 16.98 -3.17
CA PHE A 33 -18.53 15.66 -3.61
C PHE A 33 -17.96 14.88 -2.45
N GLY A 34 -18.06 13.58 -2.54
CA GLY A 34 -17.44 12.64 -1.62
C GLY A 34 -17.11 11.34 -2.33
N GLY A 35 -16.04 10.71 -1.90
CA GLY A 35 -15.64 9.43 -2.47
C GLY A 35 -14.80 8.63 -1.50
N VAL A 36 -15.01 7.32 -1.52
CA VAL A 36 -14.23 6.34 -0.78
C VAL A 36 -13.82 5.24 -1.75
N SER A 37 -12.57 4.81 -1.69
CA SER A 37 -12.12 3.65 -2.43
C SER A 37 -11.30 2.73 -1.53
N TYR A 38 -11.52 1.44 -1.71
CA TYR A 38 -10.78 0.36 -1.09
C TYR A 38 -10.00 -0.38 -2.16
N TYR A 39 -8.75 -0.66 -1.87
CA TYR A 39 -7.86 -1.45 -2.69
C TYR A 39 -7.23 -2.55 -1.84
N GLN A 40 -7.25 -3.77 -2.35
CA GLN A 40 -6.60 -4.92 -1.74
C GLN A 40 -5.76 -5.62 -2.79
N GLN A 41 -4.58 -6.03 -2.39
CA GLN A 41 -3.66 -6.82 -3.22
C GLN A 41 -3.00 -7.89 -2.36
N GLU A 42 -3.10 -9.11 -2.80
CA GLU A 42 -2.35 -10.25 -2.26
C GLU A 42 -1.02 -10.40 -2.99
N GLY A 43 0.00 -10.91 -2.31
CA GLY A 43 1.28 -11.25 -2.93
C GLY A 43 1.23 -12.55 -3.71
N ASN A 44 1.99 -12.66 -4.77
CA ASN A 44 2.13 -13.90 -5.55
C ASN A 44 3.00 -14.94 -4.83
N ILE A 45 3.82 -14.52 -3.88
CA ILE A 45 4.77 -15.35 -3.14
C ILE A 45 4.55 -15.16 -1.65
N GLY A 46 4.21 -16.26 -0.97
CA GLY A 46 4.01 -16.27 0.46
C GLY A 46 2.86 -15.37 0.94
N ARG A 47 2.90 -15.02 2.23
CA ARG A 47 1.90 -14.15 2.86
C ARG A 47 2.35 -12.70 2.76
N LEU A 48 1.86 -11.99 1.77
CA LEU A 48 2.05 -10.56 1.61
C LEU A 48 0.70 -9.95 1.27
N ASP A 49 0.13 -9.19 2.19
CA ASP A 49 -1.16 -8.54 2.01
C ASP A 49 -0.98 -7.04 2.06
N TYR A 50 -1.57 -6.36 1.11
CA TYR A 50 -1.63 -4.91 1.05
C TYR A 50 -3.07 -4.44 0.95
N ASN A 51 -3.48 -3.60 1.90
CA ASN A 51 -4.78 -2.96 1.93
C ASN A 51 -4.62 -1.44 1.92
N ARG A 52 -5.48 -0.76 1.17
CA ARG A 52 -5.46 0.71 1.14
C ARG A 52 -6.86 1.28 1.02
N TRP A 53 -7.17 2.17 1.93
CA TRP A 53 -8.33 3.04 1.87
C TRP A 53 -7.92 4.42 1.40
N ASN A 54 -8.70 5.00 0.48
CA ASN A 54 -8.58 6.41 0.13
C ASN A 54 -9.94 7.05 0.31
N TYR A 55 -9.95 8.26 0.82
CA TYR A 55 -11.16 9.05 0.99
C TYR A 55 -10.92 10.48 0.55
N ARG A 56 -11.95 11.10 0.03
CA ARG A 56 -11.97 12.51 -0.34
C ARG A 56 -13.37 13.05 -0.21
N ALA A 57 -13.48 14.26 0.26
CA ALA A 57 -14.73 14.99 0.28
C ALA A 57 -14.44 16.47 0.08
N GLY A 58 -15.39 17.19 -0.45
CA GLY A 58 -15.24 18.62 -0.61
C GLY A 58 -16.55 19.33 -0.87
N VAL A 59 -16.51 20.59 -0.58
CA VAL A 59 -17.60 21.53 -0.82
C VAL A 59 -17.08 22.80 -1.46
N ASN A 60 -17.77 23.29 -2.49
CA ASN A 60 -17.54 24.60 -3.07
C ASN A 60 -18.84 25.40 -2.90
N ALA A 61 -18.74 26.59 -2.36
CA ALA A 61 -19.88 27.45 -2.11
C ALA A 61 -19.69 28.85 -2.71
N ASN A 62 -20.69 29.30 -3.43
CA ASN A 62 -20.82 30.70 -3.84
C ASN A 62 -21.55 31.46 -2.72
N ILE A 63 -20.78 32.00 -1.78
CA ILE A 63 -21.33 32.71 -0.60
C ILE A 63 -22.07 33.98 -1.04
N SER A 64 -21.53 34.64 -2.04
CA SER A 64 -22.14 35.82 -2.66
C SER A 64 -21.74 35.93 -4.13
N LYS A 65 -22.23 36.95 -4.83
CA LYS A 65 -21.80 37.26 -6.21
C LYS A 65 -20.29 37.49 -6.33
N TRP A 66 -19.67 37.88 -5.22
CA TRP A 66 -18.27 38.30 -5.17
C TRP A 66 -17.38 37.37 -4.35
N MET A 67 -17.95 36.38 -3.66
CA MET A 67 -17.20 35.55 -2.73
C MET A 67 -17.49 34.07 -2.95
N LYS A 68 -16.42 33.31 -3.15
CA LYS A 68 -16.45 31.87 -3.26
C LYS A 68 -15.57 31.27 -2.18
N ALA A 69 -16.03 30.16 -1.59
CA ALA A 69 -15.25 29.38 -0.66
C ALA A 69 -15.19 27.93 -1.12
N SER A 70 -14.07 27.27 -0.88
CA SER A 70 -13.94 25.83 -1.07
C SER A 70 -13.26 25.21 0.13
N LEU A 71 -13.70 24.02 0.46
CA LEU A 71 -13.09 23.17 1.47
C LEU A 71 -12.99 21.77 0.92
N GLN A 72 -11.80 21.18 1.01
CA GLN A 72 -11.55 19.83 0.57
C GLN A 72 -10.73 19.08 1.61
N VAL A 73 -11.19 17.89 1.95
CA VAL A 73 -10.47 16.92 2.77
C VAL A 73 -10.14 15.69 1.92
N SER A 74 -8.95 15.18 2.07
CA SER A 74 -8.55 13.91 1.45
C SER A 74 -7.53 13.20 2.31
N GLY A 75 -7.49 11.90 2.18
CA GLY A 75 -6.48 11.12 2.86
C GLY A 75 -6.47 9.68 2.39
N ASN A 76 -5.48 8.97 2.90
CA ASN A 76 -5.38 7.53 2.71
C ASN A 76 -4.87 6.86 3.97
N TYR A 77 -5.26 5.63 4.11
CA TYR A 77 -4.74 4.70 5.10
C TYR A 77 -4.36 3.42 4.36
N GLY A 78 -3.10 3.03 4.48
CA GLY A 78 -2.56 1.83 3.87
C GLY A 78 -1.90 0.94 4.93
N GLU A 79 -2.07 -0.36 4.79
CA GLU A 79 -1.52 -1.36 5.66
C GLU A 79 -0.87 -2.45 4.80
N THR A 80 0.36 -2.80 5.15
CA THR A 80 1.06 -3.94 4.57
C THR A 80 1.38 -4.93 5.68
N ASN A 81 0.91 -6.15 5.56
CA ASN A 81 1.19 -7.23 6.47
C ASN A 81 2.04 -8.28 5.75
N LYS A 82 3.18 -8.62 6.34
CA LYS A 82 4.09 -9.63 5.82
C LYS A 82 4.77 -10.37 6.96
N PRO A 83 5.22 -11.62 6.75
CA PRO A 83 6.07 -12.31 7.71
C PRO A 83 7.36 -11.54 7.97
N LYS A 84 7.88 -11.66 9.17
CA LYS A 84 9.17 -11.07 9.52
C LYS A 84 10.28 -11.83 8.80
N ASN A 85 10.92 -11.17 7.85
CA ASN A 85 12.07 -11.74 7.16
C ASN A 85 13.33 -11.57 8.02
N VAL A 86 13.95 -12.68 8.41
CA VAL A 86 15.16 -12.69 9.24
C VAL A 86 16.38 -12.17 8.47
N LYS A 87 16.38 -12.29 7.16
CA LYS A 87 17.50 -11.87 6.29
C LYS A 87 17.61 -10.34 6.13
N GLY A 88 16.60 -9.59 6.54
CA GLY A 88 16.63 -8.12 6.47
C GLY A 88 16.52 -7.54 5.06
N GLY A 89 16.08 -8.30 4.08
CA GLY A 89 15.73 -7.83 2.74
C GLY A 89 14.23 -7.52 2.64
N GLY A 90 13.84 -6.72 1.67
CA GLY A 90 12.44 -6.58 1.29
C GLY A 90 11.90 -7.84 0.58
N SER A 91 10.82 -7.68 -0.18
CA SER A 91 10.24 -8.73 -1.04
C SER A 91 11.26 -9.40 -1.97
N ASP A 92 12.31 -8.68 -2.34
CA ASP A 92 13.38 -9.20 -3.19
C ASP A 92 14.19 -10.32 -2.50
N GLY A 93 14.40 -10.22 -1.18
CA GLY A 93 15.10 -11.26 -0.42
C GLY A 93 14.35 -12.58 -0.34
N ASP A 94 13.03 -12.54 -0.31
CA ASP A 94 12.19 -13.75 -0.30
C ASP A 94 12.25 -14.45 -1.67
N PHE A 95 12.13 -13.68 -2.76
CA PHE A 95 12.25 -14.20 -4.11
C PHE A 95 13.65 -14.79 -4.37
N GLU A 96 14.71 -14.08 -3.98
CA GLU A 96 16.08 -14.55 -4.08
C GLU A 96 16.27 -15.88 -3.33
N SER A 97 15.71 -15.98 -2.13
CA SER A 97 15.81 -17.21 -1.32
C SER A 97 15.11 -18.40 -1.97
N LEU A 98 13.98 -18.19 -2.64
CA LEU A 98 13.28 -19.23 -3.39
C LEU A 98 14.05 -19.64 -4.64
N MET A 99 14.64 -18.68 -5.35
CA MET A 99 15.44 -18.95 -6.55
C MET A 99 16.75 -19.68 -6.26
N LEU A 100 17.35 -19.39 -5.11
CA LEU A 100 18.60 -20.01 -4.67
C LEU A 100 18.39 -21.34 -3.93
N HIS A 101 17.14 -21.72 -3.69
CA HIS A 101 16.86 -23.00 -3.04
C HIS A 101 17.27 -24.18 -3.92
N VAL A 102 18.02 -25.10 -3.31
CA VAL A 102 18.55 -26.27 -4.02
C VAL A 102 17.45 -27.31 -4.21
N PRO A 103 17.10 -27.70 -5.45
CA PRO A 103 15.90 -28.48 -5.74
C PRO A 103 15.93 -29.96 -5.23
N TYR A 104 17.05 -30.43 -4.72
CA TYR A 104 17.15 -31.76 -4.11
C TYR A 104 17.04 -31.74 -2.58
N VAL A 105 16.93 -30.59 -1.96
CA VAL A 105 16.71 -30.42 -0.51
C VAL A 105 15.25 -30.15 -0.24
N PRO A 106 14.55 -30.96 0.54
CA PRO A 106 13.17 -30.64 0.93
C PRO A 106 13.12 -29.47 1.92
N ASP A 107 12.04 -28.71 1.89
CA ASP A 107 11.76 -27.66 2.88
C ASP A 107 11.46 -28.22 4.27
N GLN A 108 10.90 -29.44 4.32
CA GLN A 108 10.54 -30.14 5.55
C GLN A 108 10.83 -31.64 5.45
N VAL A 109 11.23 -32.23 6.57
CA VAL A 109 11.34 -33.68 6.76
C VAL A 109 10.67 -34.05 8.08
N ASN A 110 9.72 -34.99 8.04
CA ASN A 110 8.95 -35.39 9.24
C ASN A 110 8.33 -34.24 10.05
N GLY A 111 7.91 -33.17 9.37
CA GLY A 111 7.32 -32.00 10.00
C GLY A 111 8.32 -30.97 10.54
N TYR A 112 9.61 -31.22 10.42
CA TYR A 112 10.66 -30.29 10.83
C TYR A 112 11.20 -29.53 9.63
N TYR A 113 11.34 -28.21 9.74
CA TYR A 113 11.94 -27.37 8.70
C TYR A 113 13.43 -27.65 8.58
N ILE A 114 13.89 -27.82 7.34
CA ILE A 114 15.29 -28.06 7.03
C ILE A 114 15.96 -26.72 6.68
N PHE A 115 16.97 -26.38 7.43
CA PHE A 115 17.81 -25.24 7.15
C PHE A 115 18.99 -25.71 6.30
N HIS A 116 19.07 -25.17 5.10
CA HIS A 116 20.04 -25.61 4.12
C HIS A 116 21.42 -25.04 4.43
N SER A 117 22.40 -25.91 4.64
CA SER A 117 23.83 -25.57 4.78
C SER A 117 24.58 -25.67 3.44
N GLY A 118 23.96 -25.21 2.35
CA GLY A 118 24.37 -25.51 0.98
C GLY A 118 25.68 -24.95 0.47
N MET A 119 26.48 -24.34 1.32
CA MET A 119 27.80 -23.86 0.91
C MET A 119 28.79 -24.07 2.06
N GLU A 120 29.35 -25.29 2.11
CA GLU A 120 30.32 -25.71 3.13
C GLU A 120 31.64 -24.92 3.12
N ASN A 121 31.85 -24.03 2.14
CA ASN A 121 33.09 -23.30 1.95
C ASN A 121 33.01 -21.80 2.24
N ILE A 122 31.94 -21.32 2.87
CA ILE A 122 31.82 -19.90 3.23
C ILE A 122 32.31 -19.73 4.66
N THR A 123 33.41 -19.02 4.84
CA THR A 123 34.03 -18.65 6.11
C THR A 123 33.12 -17.81 7.02
N ASN A 124 32.04 -17.26 6.48
CA ASN A 124 30.91 -16.68 7.21
C ASN A 124 29.65 -17.39 6.75
N PRO A 125 28.96 -18.17 7.62
CA PRO A 125 27.66 -18.68 7.28
C PRO A 125 26.76 -17.48 7.00
N SER A 126 26.49 -17.24 5.73
CA SER A 126 25.55 -16.20 5.32
C SER A 126 24.19 -16.52 5.96
N ASP A 127 23.40 -15.49 6.25
CA ASP A 127 22.07 -15.67 6.79
C ASP A 127 21.18 -16.54 5.87
N GLN A 128 21.55 -16.70 4.60
CA GLN A 128 20.92 -17.64 3.65
C GLN A 128 21.00 -19.11 4.08
N GLN A 129 22.04 -19.51 4.78
CA GLN A 129 22.16 -20.90 5.27
C GLN A 129 21.20 -21.22 6.40
N LYS A 130 20.71 -20.18 7.09
CA LYS A 130 19.76 -20.30 8.21
C LYS A 130 18.33 -19.98 7.79
N TYR A 131 18.12 -19.65 6.52
CA TYR A 131 16.82 -19.23 6.03
C TYR A 131 16.07 -20.38 5.41
N ASN A 132 14.88 -20.64 5.92
CA ASN A 132 13.91 -21.53 5.31
C ASN A 132 12.64 -20.72 5.03
N PHE A 133 12.31 -20.52 3.77
CA PHE A 133 11.18 -19.71 3.36
C PHE A 133 9.87 -20.20 3.99
N ALA A 134 9.61 -21.52 3.92
CA ALA A 134 8.39 -22.10 4.49
C ALA A 134 8.31 -21.92 6.02
N ALA A 135 9.45 -22.01 6.72
CA ALA A 135 9.49 -21.75 8.16
C ALA A 135 9.12 -20.29 8.48
N VAL A 136 9.63 -19.33 7.73
CA VAL A 136 9.31 -17.90 7.89
C VAL A 136 7.84 -17.63 7.60
N GLN A 137 7.29 -18.21 6.54
CA GLN A 137 5.89 -18.06 6.18
C GLN A 137 4.93 -18.64 7.22
N ASN A 138 5.33 -19.70 7.90
CA ASN A 138 4.53 -20.35 8.95
C ASN A 138 4.84 -19.87 10.37
N ALA A 139 5.83 -19.00 10.53
CA ALA A 139 6.08 -18.35 11.81
C ALA A 139 4.94 -17.40 12.19
N SER A 140 4.76 -17.21 13.49
CA SER A 140 3.76 -16.28 14.02
C SER A 140 4.19 -14.81 13.96
N ASP A 141 5.47 -14.56 13.71
CA ASP A 141 6.02 -13.21 13.66
C ASP A 141 5.66 -12.51 12.35
N ASN A 142 4.97 -11.39 12.47
CA ASN A 142 4.58 -10.55 11.35
C ASN A 142 5.17 -9.14 11.50
N VAL A 143 5.39 -8.50 10.35
CA VAL A 143 5.69 -7.07 10.28
C VAL A 143 4.50 -6.38 9.64
N GLU A 144 3.89 -5.49 10.38
CA GLU A 144 2.81 -4.63 9.93
C GLU A 144 3.35 -3.22 9.72
N ASN A 145 3.24 -2.72 8.50
CA ASN A 145 3.58 -1.36 8.16
C ASN A 145 2.31 -0.59 7.84
N GLN A 146 2.07 0.47 8.59
CA GLN A 146 0.95 1.37 8.38
C GLN A 146 1.42 2.70 7.80
N ASN A 147 0.71 3.19 6.81
CA ASN A 147 0.92 4.50 6.21
C ASN A 147 -0.39 5.27 6.21
N GLN A 148 -0.37 6.44 6.84
CA GLN A 148 -1.53 7.31 6.91
C GLN A 148 -1.15 8.72 6.45
N ASN A 149 -1.93 9.25 5.52
CA ASN A 149 -1.82 10.63 5.08
C ASN A 149 -3.18 11.31 5.21
N PHE A 150 -3.16 12.56 5.62
CA PHE A 150 -4.32 13.43 5.72
C PHE A 150 -3.98 14.79 5.14
N SER A 151 -4.88 15.35 4.36
CA SER A 151 -4.75 16.67 3.77
C SER A 151 -6.08 17.43 3.89
N LEU A 152 -6.00 18.65 4.36
CA LEU A 152 -7.11 19.58 4.43
C LEU A 152 -6.72 20.83 3.64
N ASN A 153 -7.51 21.17 2.64
CA ASN A 153 -7.32 22.34 1.81
C ASN A 153 -8.56 23.21 1.87
N GLY A 154 -8.36 24.48 2.20
CA GLY A 154 -9.41 25.49 2.16
C GLY A 154 -9.01 26.65 1.27
N SER A 155 -9.93 27.23 0.56
CA SER A 155 -9.67 28.50 -0.13
C SER A 155 -10.85 29.44 -0.09
N LEU A 156 -10.53 30.70 -0.05
CA LEU A 156 -11.49 31.81 -0.15
C LEU A 156 -11.07 32.70 -1.30
N GLU A 157 -11.96 32.93 -2.24
CA GLU A 157 -11.77 33.85 -3.37
C GLU A 157 -12.74 35.02 -3.24
N TYR A 158 -12.22 36.22 -3.35
CA TYR A 158 -13.00 37.45 -3.36
C TYR A 158 -12.76 38.23 -4.66
N ASP A 159 -13.85 38.61 -5.34
CA ASP A 159 -13.86 39.36 -6.58
C ASP A 159 -14.29 40.82 -6.31
N PHE A 160 -13.43 41.74 -6.65
CA PHE A 160 -13.70 43.18 -6.49
C PHE A 160 -14.48 43.80 -7.66
N GLY A 161 -15.18 42.97 -8.44
CA GLY A 161 -15.95 43.45 -9.63
C GLY A 161 -17.05 44.48 -9.35
N TRP A 162 -17.43 44.64 -8.08
CA TRP A 162 -18.36 45.72 -7.66
C TRP A 162 -17.71 47.09 -7.63
N SER A 163 -16.39 47.21 -7.54
CA SER A 163 -15.65 48.44 -7.46
C SER A 163 -15.29 48.96 -8.86
N LYS A 164 -15.57 50.23 -9.13
CA LYS A 164 -15.22 50.87 -10.41
C LYS A 164 -13.70 50.88 -10.66
N TYR A 165 -12.91 50.98 -9.60
CA TYR A 165 -11.45 51.10 -9.68
C TYR A 165 -10.71 49.76 -9.61
N LEU A 166 -11.34 48.71 -9.04
CA LEU A 166 -10.72 47.40 -8.81
C LEU A 166 -11.38 46.33 -9.66
N ARG A 167 -12.14 46.72 -10.69
CA ARG A 167 -12.83 45.77 -11.57
C ARG A 167 -11.83 44.82 -12.23
N GLY A 168 -12.03 43.51 -12.04
CA GLY A 168 -11.15 42.49 -12.55
C GLY A 168 -10.06 42.02 -11.57
N LEU A 169 -9.92 42.70 -10.41
CA LEU A 169 -9.06 42.23 -9.34
C LEU A 169 -9.76 41.11 -8.57
N LYS A 170 -9.07 39.95 -8.44
CA LYS A 170 -9.49 38.84 -7.61
C LYS A 170 -8.37 38.50 -6.63
N VAL A 171 -8.74 38.25 -5.39
CA VAL A 171 -7.82 37.83 -4.34
C VAL A 171 -8.24 36.45 -3.89
N LYS A 172 -7.29 35.51 -3.85
CA LYS A 172 -7.47 34.15 -3.35
C LYS A 172 -6.51 33.91 -2.22
N ALA A 173 -7.04 33.43 -1.11
CA ALA A 173 -6.30 32.86 0.02
C ALA A 173 -6.53 31.37 0.08
N SER A 174 -5.48 30.59 0.32
CA SER A 174 -5.54 29.13 0.48
C SER A 174 -4.52 28.68 1.52
#